data_ef043715601e628b1f9eb20c5320199d
#
_entry.id   ef043715601e628b1f9eb20c5320199d
#
_cell.length_a   1.000
_cell.length_b   1.000
_cell.length_c   1.000
_cell.angle_alpha   90.00
_cell.angle_beta   90.00
_cell.angle_gamma   90.00
#
_symmetry.space_group_name_H-M   'P 1'
#
loop_
_entity.id
_entity.type
_entity.pdbx_description
1 polymer ?
#
loop_
_entity_poly.entity_id
_entity_poly.type
_entity_poly.pdbx_seq_one_letter_code
_entity_poly.pdbx_strand_id
1 'polypeptide(L)'
;MQRPDFAHTNLLPLADHDVKFLIDNFPEPGHSYEEISQVMRRLPTTLDSMLDSEFVFHKIFEQRSALLDVSPFLLFNVLLRRSLGEVRSARERKVINYIANLLALFVKTDRAYRVHRADRQTYEYIVDMIEEASRSDARRQFLVYSHIGNYTLWLTGLFLGSIQHRYRYKRRPVDVSFFTNSGRAYFERASSHPLAREYELNDVFLRLAMMFDHYRNALNYMAREYLCMC
;
A
#
# COMPACT_ATOMS: atom_id res chain seq x y z
N MET A 1 -3.54 23.06 0.45
CA MET A 1 -4.32 22.10 1.27
C MET A 1 -3.42 20.95 1.68
N GLN A 2 -3.51 20.43 2.91
CA GLN A 2 -2.60 19.36 3.34
C GLN A 2 -2.97 18.04 2.65
N ARG A 3 -1.99 17.38 2.02
CA ARG A 3 -2.14 16.09 1.34
C ARG A 3 -2.43 14.99 2.38
N PRO A 4 -3.38 14.08 2.12
CA PRO A 4 -3.62 12.94 3.01
C PRO A 4 -2.38 12.05 3.14
N ASP A 5 -2.20 11.43 4.31
CA ASP A 5 -1.04 10.57 4.61
C ASP A 5 -0.94 9.33 3.71
N PHE A 6 -2.07 8.82 3.23
CA PHE A 6 -2.11 7.69 2.28
C PHE A 6 -1.75 8.10 0.83
N ALA A 7 -1.74 9.39 0.50
CA ALA A 7 -1.69 9.89 -0.88
C ALA A 7 -0.28 9.97 -1.47
N HIS A 8 0.65 9.11 -1.06
CA HIS A 8 1.99 9.03 -1.62
C HIS A 8 2.06 7.94 -2.71
N THR A 9 2.43 8.37 -3.92
CA THR A 9 2.55 7.52 -5.12
C THR A 9 3.98 7.46 -5.66
N ASN A 10 4.90 8.04 -4.93
CA ASN A 10 6.33 8.13 -5.23
C ASN A 10 7.16 7.52 -4.09
N LEU A 11 8.47 7.64 -4.18
CA LEU A 11 9.41 7.09 -3.20
C LEU A 11 9.73 8.06 -2.04
N LEU A 12 8.98 9.16 -1.87
CA LEU A 12 9.17 10.09 -0.74
C LEU A 12 9.08 9.45 0.65
N PRO A 13 8.27 8.39 0.89
CA PRO A 13 8.25 7.72 2.19
C PRO A 13 9.52 6.94 2.54
N LEU A 14 10.48 6.75 1.61
CA LEU A 14 11.78 6.16 1.95
C LEU A 14 12.53 7.04 2.95
N ALA A 15 12.95 6.45 4.05
CA ALA A 15 13.76 7.10 5.05
C ALA A 15 15.24 7.10 4.67
N ASP A 16 16.05 7.96 5.31
CA ASP A 16 17.50 8.02 5.01
C ASP A 16 18.20 6.67 5.29
N HIS A 17 17.78 5.92 6.30
CA HIS A 17 18.32 4.58 6.56
C HIS A 17 17.93 3.55 5.50
N ASP A 18 16.75 3.69 4.84
CA ASP A 18 16.38 2.85 3.70
C ASP A 18 17.31 3.08 2.50
N VAL A 19 17.59 4.35 2.21
CA VAL A 19 18.51 4.72 1.13
C VAL A 19 19.90 4.19 1.42
N LYS A 20 20.37 4.29 2.68
CA LYS A 20 21.63 3.71 3.10
C LYS A 20 21.65 2.20 2.92
N PHE A 21 20.61 1.51 3.38
CA PHE A 21 20.48 0.05 3.21
C PHE A 21 20.56 -0.36 1.74
N LEU A 22 19.86 0.35 0.84
CA LEU A 22 19.88 0.07 -0.59
C LEU A 22 21.29 0.25 -1.18
N ILE A 23 22.02 1.30 -0.79
CA ILE A 23 23.40 1.55 -1.27
C ILE A 23 24.36 0.49 -0.76
N ASP A 24 24.33 0.19 0.54
CA ASP A 24 25.24 -0.75 1.19
C ASP A 24 25.05 -2.20 0.69
N ASN A 25 23.87 -2.52 0.19
CA ASN A 25 23.51 -3.87 -0.28
C ASN A 25 23.29 -3.97 -1.79
N PHE A 26 23.64 -2.97 -2.58
CA PHE A 26 23.58 -3.06 -4.04
C PHE A 26 24.98 -3.32 -4.61
N PRO A 27 25.16 -4.33 -5.47
CA PRO A 27 26.50 -4.74 -5.91
C PRO A 27 27.02 -3.87 -7.05
N GLU A 28 27.29 -2.60 -6.82
CA GLU A 28 28.08 -1.76 -7.73
C GLU A 28 29.37 -1.32 -7.04
N PRO A 29 30.55 -1.71 -7.57
CA PRO A 29 31.83 -1.32 -7.00
C PRO A 29 32.22 0.11 -7.38
N GLY A 30 32.59 0.92 -6.41
CA GLY A 30 33.52 2.02 -6.64
C GLY A 30 32.99 3.45 -6.47
N HIS A 31 31.79 3.69 -6.00
CA HIS A 31 31.31 5.05 -5.72
C HIS A 31 31.15 5.33 -4.23
N SER A 32 31.43 6.57 -3.81
CA SER A 32 31.20 6.96 -2.41
C SER A 32 29.70 7.04 -2.11
N TYR A 33 29.31 6.81 -0.84
CA TYR A 33 27.94 6.93 -0.36
C TYR A 33 27.28 8.26 -0.75
N GLU A 34 28.03 9.38 -0.65
CA GLU A 34 27.53 10.71 -0.99
C GLU A 34 27.21 10.86 -2.46
N GLU A 35 28.06 10.34 -3.35
CA GLU A 35 27.84 10.40 -4.80
C GLU A 35 26.63 9.56 -5.22
N ILE A 36 26.53 8.32 -4.73
CA ILE A 36 25.41 7.43 -5.03
C ILE A 36 24.10 8.01 -4.47
N SER A 37 24.10 8.50 -3.23
CA SER A 37 22.94 9.11 -2.59
C SER A 37 22.41 10.33 -3.35
N GLN A 38 23.29 11.19 -3.87
CA GLN A 38 22.91 12.34 -4.69
C GLN A 38 22.34 11.91 -6.05
N VAL A 39 22.96 10.92 -6.70
CA VAL A 39 22.48 10.35 -7.98
C VAL A 39 21.11 9.69 -7.79
N MET A 40 20.92 8.89 -6.73
CA MET A 40 19.65 8.21 -6.43
C MET A 40 18.51 9.19 -6.19
N ARG A 41 18.76 10.27 -5.46
CA ARG A 41 17.75 11.32 -5.22
C ARG A 41 17.35 12.07 -6.49
N ARG A 42 18.28 12.17 -7.48
CA ARG A 42 18.05 12.85 -8.76
C ARG A 42 17.50 11.95 -9.86
N LEU A 43 17.69 10.63 -9.74
CA LEU A 43 17.29 9.65 -10.74
C LEU A 43 16.34 8.59 -10.11
N PRO A 44 15.03 8.85 -10.06
CA PRO A 44 14.04 7.88 -9.57
C PRO A 44 14.12 6.51 -10.23
N THR A 45 14.57 6.45 -11.49
CA THR A 45 14.78 5.20 -12.22
C THR A 45 15.84 4.29 -11.60
N THR A 46 16.89 4.85 -10.99
CA THR A 46 17.91 4.06 -10.29
C THR A 46 17.35 3.41 -9.03
N LEU A 47 16.58 4.17 -8.22
CA LEU A 47 15.88 3.62 -7.05
C LEU A 47 14.89 2.53 -7.45
N ASP A 48 14.11 2.75 -8.51
CA ASP A 48 13.19 1.75 -9.02
C ASP A 48 13.91 0.46 -9.43
N SER A 49 15.04 0.55 -10.10
CA SER A 49 15.86 -0.60 -10.48
C SER A 49 16.40 -1.36 -9.26
N MET A 50 16.81 -0.63 -8.21
CA MET A 50 17.23 -1.25 -6.95
C MET A 50 16.09 -1.99 -6.25
N LEU A 51 14.91 -1.37 -6.21
CA LEU A 51 13.71 -1.98 -5.62
C LEU A 51 13.20 -3.21 -6.39
N ASP A 52 13.45 -3.26 -7.71
CA ASP A 52 13.12 -4.41 -8.56
C ASP A 52 14.20 -5.53 -8.48
N SER A 53 15.37 -5.25 -7.87
CA SER A 53 16.50 -6.17 -7.82
C SER A 53 16.22 -7.41 -6.98
N GLU A 54 16.51 -8.57 -7.53
CA GLU A 54 16.47 -9.84 -6.82
C GLU A 54 17.42 -9.88 -5.63
N PHE A 55 18.57 -9.22 -5.78
CA PHE A 55 19.55 -9.12 -4.71
C PHE A 55 19.03 -8.37 -3.48
N VAL A 56 18.37 -7.22 -3.66
CA VAL A 56 17.75 -6.45 -2.58
C VAL A 56 16.64 -7.26 -1.91
N PHE A 57 15.83 -7.97 -2.70
CA PHE A 57 14.82 -8.87 -2.17
C PHE A 57 15.43 -9.96 -1.27
N HIS A 58 16.47 -10.66 -1.74
CA HIS A 58 17.13 -11.70 -0.94
C HIS A 58 17.75 -11.15 0.32
N LYS A 59 18.36 -9.95 0.27
CA LYS A 59 18.92 -9.32 1.47
C LYS A 59 17.85 -9.00 2.53
N ILE A 60 16.69 -8.51 2.11
CA ILE A 60 15.57 -8.25 3.04
C ILE A 60 14.97 -9.56 3.56
N PHE A 61 14.82 -10.56 2.70
CA PHE A 61 14.12 -11.80 3.03
C PHE A 61 14.98 -12.79 3.85
N GLU A 62 16.25 -12.94 3.48
CA GLU A 62 17.16 -13.90 4.14
C GLU A 62 17.72 -13.39 5.47
N GLN A 63 17.98 -12.09 5.57
CA GLN A 63 18.46 -11.46 6.78
C GLN A 63 17.28 -10.99 7.64
N ARG A 64 16.73 -11.90 8.47
CA ARG A 64 15.67 -11.53 9.43
C ARG A 64 16.04 -10.34 10.33
N SER A 65 17.33 -10.12 10.60
CA SER A 65 17.84 -8.93 11.28
C SER A 65 17.65 -7.65 10.47
N ALA A 66 17.70 -7.72 9.14
CA ALA A 66 17.48 -6.55 8.27
C ALA A 66 16.03 -6.01 8.34
N LEU A 67 15.06 -6.83 8.77
CA LEU A 67 13.69 -6.36 9.03
C LEU A 67 13.61 -5.28 10.12
N LEU A 68 14.64 -5.18 10.97
CA LEU A 68 14.75 -4.12 11.98
C LEU A 68 15.42 -2.85 11.44
N ASP A 69 16.13 -2.97 10.32
CA ASP A 69 16.96 -1.90 9.74
C ASP A 69 16.28 -1.17 8.58
N VAL A 70 15.14 -1.68 8.09
CA VAL A 70 14.40 -1.08 6.98
C VAL A 70 13.02 -0.57 7.42
N SER A 71 12.53 0.49 6.77
CA SER A 71 11.19 0.97 7.05
C SER A 71 10.12 -0.01 6.53
N PRO A 72 8.91 0.00 7.12
CA PRO A 72 7.79 -0.76 6.59
C PRO A 72 7.48 -0.42 5.12
N PHE A 73 7.70 0.83 4.70
CA PHE A 73 7.49 1.24 3.31
C PHE A 73 8.45 0.53 2.35
N LEU A 74 9.76 0.50 2.67
CA LEU A 74 10.75 -0.21 1.85
C LEU A 74 10.43 -1.70 1.80
N LEU A 75 10.18 -2.31 2.97
CA LEU A 75 9.82 -3.73 3.06
C LEU A 75 8.65 -4.07 2.14
N PHE A 76 7.50 -3.41 2.30
CA PHE A 76 6.31 -3.72 1.50
C PHE A 76 6.49 -3.38 0.03
N ASN A 77 7.28 -2.37 -0.32
CA ASN A 77 7.54 -2.01 -1.70
C ASN A 77 8.29 -3.14 -2.43
N VAL A 78 9.38 -3.64 -1.82
CA VAL A 78 10.18 -4.74 -2.39
C VAL A 78 9.37 -6.04 -2.46
N LEU A 79 8.68 -6.41 -1.38
CA LEU A 79 7.89 -7.65 -1.34
C LEU A 79 6.72 -7.62 -2.33
N LEU A 80 6.06 -6.47 -2.48
CA LEU A 80 4.95 -6.32 -3.42
C LEU A 80 5.42 -6.38 -4.87
N ARG A 81 6.56 -5.74 -5.21
CA ARG A 81 7.18 -5.86 -6.54
C ARG A 81 7.49 -7.32 -6.87
N ARG A 82 8.07 -8.05 -5.92
CA ARG A 82 8.36 -9.48 -6.08
C ARG A 82 7.07 -10.32 -6.28
N SER A 83 6.01 -9.99 -5.56
CA SER A 83 4.72 -10.70 -5.65
C SER A 83 3.97 -10.44 -6.96
N LEU A 84 4.16 -9.27 -7.57
CA LEU A 84 3.55 -8.89 -8.85
C LEU A 84 4.36 -9.38 -10.06
N GLY A 85 5.61 -9.77 -9.86
CA GLY A 85 6.53 -10.10 -10.93
C GLY A 85 7.11 -8.87 -11.60
N GLU A 86 7.33 -8.92 -12.92
CA GLU A 86 8.01 -7.84 -13.64
C GLU A 86 7.15 -6.57 -13.73
N VAL A 87 7.60 -5.49 -13.08
CA VAL A 87 6.96 -4.17 -13.07
C VAL A 87 7.46 -3.32 -14.23
N ARG A 88 6.68 -3.20 -15.28
CA ARG A 88 7.13 -2.60 -16.56
C ARG A 88 6.82 -1.11 -16.70
N SER A 89 5.75 -0.60 -16.08
CA SER A 89 5.28 0.75 -16.36
C SER A 89 5.41 1.71 -15.18
N ALA A 90 5.68 2.98 -15.47
CA ALA A 90 5.68 4.05 -14.45
C ALA A 90 4.32 4.17 -13.74
N ARG A 91 3.22 3.88 -14.45
CA ARG A 91 1.86 3.87 -13.87
C ARG A 91 1.72 2.76 -12.82
N GLU A 92 2.25 1.60 -13.10
CA GLU A 92 2.23 0.46 -12.18
C GLU A 92 3.08 0.71 -10.93
N ARG A 93 4.26 1.32 -11.09
CA ARG A 93 5.11 1.76 -9.98
C ARG A 93 4.39 2.72 -9.04
N LYS A 94 3.62 3.68 -9.57
CA LYS A 94 2.79 4.58 -8.75
C LYS A 94 1.78 3.82 -7.90
N VAL A 95 1.13 2.80 -8.44
CA VAL A 95 0.18 1.95 -7.69
C VAL A 95 0.90 1.14 -6.62
N ILE A 96 2.04 0.55 -6.94
CA ILE A 96 2.85 -0.21 -5.98
C ILE A 96 3.30 0.69 -4.82
N ASN A 97 3.83 1.87 -5.13
CA ASN A 97 4.25 2.84 -4.11
C ASN A 97 3.07 3.26 -3.22
N TYR A 98 1.89 3.47 -3.82
CA TYR A 98 0.67 3.77 -3.08
C TYR A 98 0.28 2.63 -2.12
N ILE A 99 0.25 1.38 -2.61
CA ILE A 99 -0.09 0.21 -1.77
C ILE A 99 0.97 0.02 -0.68
N ALA A 100 2.25 0.13 -0.99
CA ALA A 100 3.32 0.01 0.00
C ALA A 100 3.21 1.07 1.12
N ASN A 101 2.91 2.33 0.74
CA ASN A 101 2.63 3.40 1.72
C ASN A 101 1.40 3.09 2.57
N LEU A 102 0.32 2.61 1.97
CA LEU A 102 -0.88 2.19 2.67
C LEU A 102 -0.59 1.10 3.71
N LEU A 103 0.14 0.05 3.31
CA LEU A 103 0.51 -1.04 4.21
C LEU A 103 1.40 -0.54 5.35
N ALA A 104 2.36 0.34 5.07
CA ALA A 104 3.22 0.95 6.08
C ALA A 104 2.43 1.75 7.12
N LEU A 105 1.40 2.49 6.69
CA LEU A 105 0.48 3.19 7.60
C LEU A 105 -0.32 2.22 8.47
N PHE A 106 -0.78 1.10 7.90
CA PHE A 106 -1.66 0.13 8.56
C PHE A 106 -0.90 -0.89 9.42
N VAL A 107 0.44 -0.87 9.44
CA VAL A 107 1.23 -1.57 10.48
C VAL A 107 0.77 -1.15 11.87
N LYS A 108 0.44 0.14 12.05
CA LYS A 108 -0.27 0.60 13.25
C LYS A 108 -1.75 0.28 13.07
N THR A 109 -2.21 -0.83 13.62
CA THR A 109 -3.53 -1.42 13.40
C THR A 109 -4.68 -0.44 13.64
N ASP A 110 -4.54 0.50 14.60
CA ASP A 110 -5.55 1.51 14.87
C ASP A 110 -5.75 2.46 13.68
N ARG A 111 -4.72 2.69 12.85
CA ARG A 111 -4.83 3.51 11.64
C ARG A 111 -5.73 2.88 10.57
N ALA A 112 -5.79 1.57 10.50
CA ALA A 112 -6.69 0.86 9.58
C ALA A 112 -8.18 1.08 9.89
N TYR A 113 -8.50 1.40 11.13
CA TYR A 113 -9.87 1.67 11.59
C TYR A 113 -10.24 3.15 11.63
N ARG A 114 -9.35 4.07 11.19
CA ARG A 114 -9.58 5.51 11.16
C ARG A 114 -9.49 6.05 9.76
N VAL A 115 -10.49 6.83 9.34
CA VAL A 115 -10.51 7.48 8.03
C VAL A 115 -9.37 8.49 7.91
N HIS A 116 -9.11 9.28 8.96
CA HIS A 116 -7.99 10.20 9.03
C HIS A 116 -7.22 10.00 10.34
N ARG A 117 -5.89 10.23 10.31
CA ARG A 117 -5.01 10.02 11.47
C ARG A 117 -5.41 10.79 12.73
N ALA A 118 -6.06 11.95 12.56
CA ALA A 118 -6.52 12.79 13.66
C ALA A 118 -7.92 12.44 14.16
N ASP A 119 -8.62 11.49 13.54
CA ASP A 119 -9.96 11.09 13.95
C ASP A 119 -9.90 10.41 15.32
N ARG A 120 -10.83 10.77 16.19
CA ARG A 120 -11.07 10.04 17.45
C ARG A 120 -11.96 8.82 17.22
N GLN A 121 -12.80 8.87 16.18
CA GLN A 121 -13.73 7.81 15.82
C GLN A 121 -13.01 6.71 15.05
N THR A 122 -13.37 5.47 15.38
CA THR A 122 -12.93 4.25 14.70
C THR A 122 -14.12 3.54 14.08
N TYR A 123 -13.89 2.88 12.95
CA TYR A 123 -14.94 2.16 12.21
C TYR A 123 -14.58 0.69 12.11
N GLU A 124 -15.43 -0.16 12.62
CA GLU A 124 -15.31 -1.62 12.47
C GLU A 124 -16.10 -2.16 11.27
N TYR A 125 -17.11 -1.41 10.82
CA TYR A 125 -18.01 -1.82 9.75
C TYR A 125 -17.97 -0.82 8.59
N ILE A 126 -17.96 -1.36 7.37
CA ILE A 126 -17.99 -0.54 6.14
C ILE A 126 -19.30 0.25 6.05
N VAL A 127 -20.41 -0.30 6.54
CA VAL A 127 -21.73 0.37 6.52
C VAL A 127 -21.72 1.68 7.29
N ASP A 128 -21.01 1.74 8.41
CA ASP A 128 -20.89 2.96 9.22
C ASP A 128 -20.08 4.04 8.47
N MET A 129 -19.03 3.63 7.75
CA MET A 129 -18.27 4.53 6.89
C MET A 129 -19.13 5.06 5.73
N ILE A 130 -19.98 4.20 5.13
CA ILE A 130 -20.89 4.59 4.04
C ILE A 130 -21.91 5.61 4.54
N GLU A 131 -22.47 5.40 5.72
CA GLU A 131 -23.40 6.32 6.34
C GLU A 131 -22.74 7.68 6.63
N GLU A 132 -21.52 7.67 7.16
CA GLU A 132 -20.76 8.91 7.34
C GLU A 132 -20.54 9.66 6.03
N ALA A 133 -20.11 8.96 4.97
CA ALA A 133 -19.88 9.58 3.67
C ALA A 133 -21.12 10.29 3.13
N SER A 134 -22.32 9.73 3.36
CA SER A 134 -23.58 10.32 2.88
C SER A 134 -23.96 11.64 3.57
N ARG A 135 -23.41 11.89 4.76
CA ARG A 135 -23.68 13.08 5.57
C ARG A 135 -22.54 14.09 5.60
N SER A 136 -21.42 13.78 4.93
CA SER A 136 -20.19 14.53 5.00
C SER A 136 -20.05 15.54 3.83
N ASP A 137 -19.21 16.55 4.04
CA ASP A 137 -18.76 17.43 2.96
C ASP A 137 -17.91 16.67 1.93
N ALA A 138 -17.67 17.29 0.78
CA ALA A 138 -16.95 16.69 -0.33
C ALA A 138 -15.54 16.20 0.06
N ARG A 139 -14.85 16.93 0.95
CA ARG A 139 -13.51 16.56 1.40
C ARG A 139 -13.54 15.29 2.26
N ARG A 140 -14.42 15.26 3.24
CA ARG A 140 -14.58 14.12 4.11
C ARG A 140 -15.07 12.90 3.33
N GLN A 141 -15.99 13.11 2.40
CA GLN A 141 -16.49 12.07 1.50
C GLN A 141 -15.37 11.43 0.69
N PHE A 142 -14.45 12.22 0.11
CA PHE A 142 -13.26 11.71 -0.57
C PHE A 142 -12.38 10.85 0.34
N LEU A 143 -12.12 11.31 1.57
CA LEU A 143 -11.32 10.55 2.53
C LEU A 143 -11.99 9.22 2.89
N VAL A 144 -13.30 9.23 3.12
CA VAL A 144 -14.06 8.01 3.43
C VAL A 144 -14.06 7.03 2.26
N TYR A 145 -14.31 7.49 1.03
CA TYR A 145 -14.27 6.63 -0.16
C TYR A 145 -12.90 5.99 -0.36
N SER A 146 -11.84 6.79 -0.26
CA SER A 146 -10.47 6.28 -0.32
C SER A 146 -10.19 5.27 0.78
N HIS A 147 -10.68 5.54 2.00
CA HIS A 147 -10.44 4.67 3.15
C HIS A 147 -11.18 3.34 3.02
N ILE A 148 -12.42 3.31 2.54
CA ILE A 148 -13.16 2.05 2.29
C ILE A 148 -12.41 1.19 1.27
N GLY A 149 -11.95 1.79 0.15
CA GLY A 149 -11.12 1.10 -0.83
C GLY A 149 -9.85 0.53 -0.21
N ASN A 150 -9.13 1.34 0.55
CA ASN A 150 -7.89 0.99 1.24
C ASN A 150 -8.09 -0.14 2.26
N TYR A 151 -9.07 0.01 3.13
CA TYR A 151 -9.39 -0.96 4.18
C TYR A 151 -9.77 -2.31 3.59
N THR A 152 -10.60 -2.33 2.55
CA THR A 152 -11.01 -3.58 1.90
C THR A 152 -9.88 -4.27 1.18
N LEU A 153 -8.99 -3.52 0.51
CA LEU A 153 -7.80 -4.07 -0.13
C LEU A 153 -6.84 -4.69 0.89
N TRP A 154 -6.55 -3.96 1.97
CA TRP A 154 -5.71 -4.44 3.08
C TRP A 154 -6.31 -5.68 3.74
N LEU A 155 -7.60 -5.64 4.10
CA LEU A 155 -8.28 -6.72 4.80
C LEU A 155 -8.35 -8.00 3.95
N THR A 156 -8.77 -7.88 2.68
CA THR A 156 -8.90 -9.04 1.77
C THR A 156 -7.55 -9.50 1.22
N GLY A 157 -6.56 -8.61 1.19
CA GLY A 157 -5.20 -8.89 0.73
C GLY A 157 -4.34 -9.62 1.78
N LEU A 158 -4.41 -9.22 3.04
CA LEU A 158 -3.55 -9.81 4.07
C LEU A 158 -4.27 -10.80 4.99
N PHE A 159 -5.59 -10.66 5.18
CA PHE A 159 -6.34 -11.42 6.19
C PHE A 159 -7.47 -12.27 5.61
N LEU A 160 -7.27 -12.78 4.39
CA LEU A 160 -8.26 -13.58 3.68
C LEU A 160 -8.73 -14.80 4.50
N GLY A 161 -7.81 -15.51 5.13
CA GLY A 161 -8.12 -16.65 6.00
C GLY A 161 -9.03 -16.29 7.17
N SER A 162 -8.78 -15.13 7.80
CA SER A 162 -9.60 -14.63 8.91
C SER A 162 -11.03 -14.28 8.48
N ILE A 163 -11.21 -13.71 7.27
CA ILE A 163 -12.55 -13.41 6.73
C ILE A 163 -13.31 -14.72 6.50
N GLN A 164 -12.67 -15.67 5.80
CA GLN A 164 -13.27 -16.97 5.48
C GLN A 164 -13.63 -17.76 6.74
N HIS A 165 -12.75 -17.75 7.74
CA HIS A 165 -13.01 -18.38 9.03
C HIS A 165 -14.22 -17.78 9.73
N ARG A 166 -14.27 -16.42 9.83
CA ARG A 166 -15.40 -15.73 10.48
C ARG A 166 -16.73 -15.97 9.76
N TYR A 167 -16.72 -16.00 8.44
CA TYR A 167 -17.90 -16.32 7.63
C TYR A 167 -18.36 -17.77 7.84
N ARG A 168 -17.45 -18.74 7.76
CA ARG A 168 -17.74 -20.17 7.95
C ARG A 168 -18.38 -20.48 9.30
N TYR A 169 -17.92 -19.83 10.35
CA TYR A 169 -18.44 -20.02 11.71
C TYR A 169 -19.57 -19.04 12.05
N LYS A 170 -20.20 -18.43 11.06
CA LYS A 170 -21.33 -17.49 11.22
C LYS A 170 -21.09 -16.34 12.20
N ARG A 171 -19.84 -15.99 12.46
CA ARG A 171 -19.48 -14.87 13.33
C ARG A 171 -19.69 -13.51 12.65
N ARG A 172 -19.66 -13.48 11.31
CA ARG A 172 -20.06 -12.32 10.48
C ARG A 172 -20.77 -12.83 9.23
N PRO A 173 -21.92 -12.23 8.84
CA PRO A 173 -22.73 -12.68 7.68
C PRO A 173 -22.14 -12.23 6.34
N VAL A 174 -20.96 -11.59 6.32
CA VAL A 174 -20.37 -10.97 5.14
C VAL A 174 -19.21 -11.82 4.63
N ASP A 175 -19.26 -12.18 3.37
CA ASP A 175 -18.22 -12.94 2.69
C ASP A 175 -17.14 -12.05 2.04
N VAL A 176 -16.15 -12.67 1.41
CA VAL A 176 -15.06 -11.96 0.72
C VAL A 176 -15.60 -11.11 -0.43
N SER A 177 -16.66 -11.56 -1.12
CA SER A 177 -17.22 -10.86 -2.27
C SER A 177 -17.78 -9.48 -1.91
N PHE A 178 -18.39 -9.35 -0.74
CA PHE A 178 -18.86 -8.06 -0.23
C PHE A 178 -17.71 -7.06 -0.12
N PHE A 179 -16.59 -7.47 0.50
CA PHE A 179 -15.45 -6.60 0.67
C PHE A 179 -14.79 -6.23 -0.67
N THR A 180 -14.64 -7.19 -1.58
CA THR A 180 -14.02 -6.94 -2.89
C THR A 180 -14.88 -6.02 -3.77
N ASN A 181 -16.20 -6.23 -3.79
CA ASN A 181 -17.12 -5.38 -4.54
C ASN A 181 -17.16 -3.96 -3.95
N SER A 182 -17.18 -3.84 -2.61
CA SER A 182 -17.09 -2.54 -1.95
C SER A 182 -15.77 -1.84 -2.31
N GLY A 183 -14.65 -2.55 -2.25
CA GLY A 183 -13.34 -1.99 -2.58
C GLY A 183 -13.28 -1.41 -3.99
N ARG A 184 -13.73 -2.16 -4.98
CA ARG A 184 -13.81 -1.71 -6.37
C ARG A 184 -14.69 -0.47 -6.52
N ALA A 185 -15.92 -0.54 -6.01
CA ALA A 185 -16.89 0.55 -6.13
C ALA A 185 -16.40 1.85 -5.47
N TYR A 186 -15.73 1.74 -4.31
CA TYR A 186 -15.26 2.94 -3.60
C TYR A 186 -13.95 3.49 -4.14
N PHE A 187 -13.04 2.69 -4.68
CA PHE A 187 -11.92 3.19 -5.47
C PHE A 187 -12.39 3.88 -6.76
N GLU A 188 -13.42 3.36 -7.43
CA GLU A 188 -14.00 4.00 -8.61
C GLU A 188 -14.61 5.36 -8.27
N ARG A 189 -15.41 5.44 -7.19
CA ARG A 189 -15.96 6.70 -6.68
C ARG A 189 -14.86 7.69 -6.30
N ALA A 190 -13.84 7.23 -5.59
CA ALA A 190 -12.70 8.05 -5.21
C ALA A 190 -11.94 8.56 -6.45
N SER A 191 -11.76 7.73 -7.49
CA SER A 191 -11.05 8.11 -8.72
C SER A 191 -11.72 9.26 -9.46
N SER A 192 -13.05 9.28 -9.44
CA SER A 192 -13.88 10.30 -10.11
C SER A 192 -13.99 11.60 -9.32
N HIS A 193 -13.57 11.61 -8.05
CA HIS A 193 -13.68 12.78 -7.18
C HIS A 193 -12.69 13.89 -7.58
N PRO A 194 -13.07 15.19 -7.53
CA PRO A 194 -12.19 16.31 -7.89
C PRO A 194 -10.84 16.29 -7.11
N LEU A 195 -10.86 15.96 -5.82
CA LEU A 195 -9.66 15.86 -5.00
C LEU A 195 -8.70 14.73 -5.41
N ALA A 196 -9.20 13.70 -6.10
CA ALA A 196 -8.31 12.68 -6.65
C ALA A 196 -7.39 13.26 -7.72
N ARG A 197 -7.91 14.18 -8.56
CA ARG A 197 -7.10 14.89 -9.57
C ARG A 197 -6.12 15.86 -8.93
N GLU A 198 -6.55 16.60 -7.90
CA GLU A 198 -5.69 17.54 -7.16
C GLU A 198 -4.50 16.81 -6.51
N TYR A 199 -4.73 15.59 -5.99
CA TYR A 199 -3.68 14.78 -5.36
C TYR A 199 -2.99 13.80 -6.32
N GLU A 200 -3.29 13.84 -7.63
CA GLU A 200 -2.76 12.93 -8.66
C GLU A 200 -3.02 11.44 -8.37
N LEU A 201 -4.18 11.15 -7.78
CA LEU A 201 -4.63 9.81 -7.38
C LEU A 201 -5.68 9.20 -8.31
N ASN A 202 -6.26 9.98 -9.24
CA ASN A 202 -7.33 9.52 -10.13
C ASN A 202 -6.94 8.24 -10.89
N ASP A 203 -5.78 8.22 -11.53
CA ASP A 203 -5.30 7.06 -12.29
C ASP A 203 -4.96 5.87 -11.40
N VAL A 204 -4.41 6.13 -10.20
CA VAL A 204 -4.09 5.09 -9.22
C VAL A 204 -5.36 4.42 -8.72
N PHE A 205 -6.36 5.20 -8.32
CA PHE A 205 -7.64 4.66 -7.84
C PHE A 205 -8.42 3.95 -8.94
N LEU A 206 -8.45 4.51 -10.15
CA LEU A 206 -9.09 3.84 -11.28
C LEU A 206 -8.45 2.48 -11.56
N ARG A 207 -7.11 2.40 -11.54
CA ARG A 207 -6.40 1.14 -11.74
C ARG A 207 -6.65 0.16 -10.59
N LEU A 208 -6.69 0.63 -9.35
CA LEU A 208 -7.04 -0.20 -8.19
C LEU A 208 -8.48 -0.73 -8.30
N ALA A 209 -9.43 0.06 -8.79
CA ALA A 209 -10.80 -0.40 -9.02
C ALA A 209 -10.85 -1.49 -10.10
N MET A 210 -10.23 -1.24 -11.26
CA MET A 210 -10.24 -2.14 -12.40
C MET A 210 -9.48 -3.46 -12.16
N MET A 211 -8.35 -3.37 -11.45
CA MET A 211 -7.41 -4.49 -11.23
C MET A 211 -7.40 -4.95 -9.77
N PHE A 212 -8.49 -4.76 -9.04
CA PHE A 212 -8.56 -5.02 -7.59
C PHE A 212 -8.11 -6.43 -7.23
N ASP A 213 -8.62 -7.45 -7.94
CA ASP A 213 -8.24 -8.83 -7.66
C ASP A 213 -6.78 -9.12 -7.96
N HIS A 214 -6.19 -8.49 -8.97
CA HIS A 214 -4.77 -8.64 -9.28
C HIS A 214 -3.91 -8.19 -8.09
N TYR A 215 -4.15 -6.99 -7.57
CA TYR A 215 -3.39 -6.48 -6.41
C TYR A 215 -3.73 -7.23 -5.12
N ARG A 216 -5.00 -7.57 -4.90
CA ARG A 216 -5.41 -8.41 -3.78
C ARG A 216 -4.70 -9.77 -3.79
N ASN A 217 -4.63 -10.44 -4.93
CA ASN A 217 -3.97 -11.75 -5.06
C ASN A 217 -2.46 -11.63 -4.84
N ALA A 218 -1.81 -10.56 -5.31
CA ALA A 218 -0.40 -10.29 -5.01
C ALA A 218 -0.17 -10.09 -3.51
N LEU A 219 -1.06 -9.36 -2.82
CA LEU A 219 -1.01 -9.21 -1.36
C LEU A 219 -1.24 -10.52 -0.62
N ASN A 220 -2.17 -11.37 -1.09
CA ASN A 220 -2.38 -12.71 -0.52
C ASN A 220 -1.13 -13.59 -0.68
N TYR A 221 -0.49 -13.54 -1.85
CA TYR A 221 0.75 -14.25 -2.08
C TYR A 221 1.86 -13.74 -1.14
N MET A 222 2.04 -12.43 -1.06
CA MET A 222 3.00 -11.79 -0.17
C MET A 222 2.77 -12.17 1.30
N ALA A 223 1.52 -12.16 1.76
CA ALA A 223 1.15 -12.50 3.13
C ALA A 223 1.52 -13.94 3.47
N ARG A 224 1.24 -14.87 2.56
CA ARG A 224 1.48 -16.30 2.76
C ARG A 224 2.96 -16.66 2.63
N GLU A 225 3.61 -16.22 1.56
CA GLU A 225 4.97 -16.68 1.22
C GLU A 225 6.07 -15.90 1.95
N TYR A 226 5.85 -14.60 2.21
CA TYR A 226 6.90 -13.73 2.74
C TYR A 226 6.67 -13.29 4.19
N LEU A 227 5.41 -13.08 4.59
CA LEU A 227 5.09 -12.61 5.93
C LEU A 227 4.64 -13.72 6.89
N CYS A 228 4.51 -14.98 6.40
CA CYS A 228 4.05 -16.13 7.18
C CYS A 228 2.71 -15.88 7.89
N MET A 229 1.82 -15.11 7.30
CA MET A 229 0.49 -14.83 7.82
C MET A 229 -0.47 -15.91 7.32
N CYS A 230 -0.91 -16.80 8.23
CA CYS A 230 -1.86 -17.89 7.95
C CYS A 230 -3.32 -17.48 8.21
#